data_c5a5a1055d5dbcbb5d4fa928d8304e61
#
_entry.id   c5a5a1055d5dbcbb5d4fa928d8304e61
#
_cell.length_a   1.000
_cell.length_b   1.000
_cell.length_c   1.000
_cell.angle_alpha   90.00
_cell.angle_beta   90.00
_cell.angle_gamma   90.00
#
_symmetry.space_group_name_H-M   'P 1'
#
loop_
_entity.id
_entity.type
_entity.pdbx_description
1 polymer ?
#
loop_
_entity_poly.entity_id
_entity_poly.type
_entity_poly.pdbx_seq_one_letter_code
_entity_poly.pdbx_strand_id
1 'polypeptide(L)'
;MTLQEKQLGQLRPIDSTAASLYSPGAGVTAIIKTLFIVNTSTSDVTFRVFMDDDGTTYDETTAIFWDVPILANSTVELSSFLAMNNSSGNLAVRTNTGSSLTFTAFGAEV
;
A
#
# COMPACT_ATOMS: atom_id res chain seq x y z
N MET A 1 -19.73 -4.69 17.48
CA MET A 1 -18.84 -4.45 16.34
C MET A 1 -18.41 -5.76 15.72
N THR A 2 -18.38 -5.82 14.42
CA THR A 2 -18.09 -7.06 13.69
C THR A 2 -16.81 -6.87 12.91
N LEU A 3 -15.89 -7.82 13.03
CA LEU A 3 -14.71 -7.89 12.19
C LEU A 3 -15.12 -8.27 10.78
N GLN A 4 -14.70 -7.46 9.80
CA GLN A 4 -14.96 -7.70 8.39
C GLN A 4 -13.65 -7.87 7.65
N GLU A 5 -13.40 -9.05 7.12
CA GLU A 5 -12.24 -9.32 6.27
C GLU A 5 -12.60 -9.00 4.83
N LYS A 6 -11.76 -8.17 4.18
CA LYS A 6 -12.08 -7.69 2.83
C LYS A 6 -10.86 -7.11 2.14
N GLN A 7 -11.01 -6.84 0.85
CA GLN A 7 -10.08 -5.98 0.13
C GLN A 7 -10.22 -4.55 0.65
N LEU A 8 -9.12 -3.95 1.09
CA LEU A 8 -9.12 -2.61 1.67
C LEU A 8 -8.83 -1.53 0.63
N GLY A 9 -8.03 -1.84 -0.40
CA GLY A 9 -7.73 -0.88 -1.44
C GLY A 9 -7.01 -1.51 -2.60
N GLN A 10 -7.07 -0.83 -3.75
CA GLN A 10 -6.35 -1.22 -4.96
C GLN A 10 -5.98 0.03 -5.74
N LEU A 11 -4.74 0.10 -6.22
CA LEU A 11 -4.24 1.26 -6.91
C LEU A 11 -3.21 0.86 -7.95
N ARG A 12 -3.34 1.43 -9.15
CA ARG A 12 -2.33 1.34 -10.21
C ARG A 12 -1.80 2.74 -10.49
N PRO A 13 -0.67 3.15 -9.89
CA PRO A 13 -0.15 4.49 -10.06
C PRO A 13 0.20 4.81 -11.52
N ILE A 14 -0.20 5.98 -11.98
CA ILE A 14 0.07 6.43 -13.36
C ILE A 14 1.42 7.13 -13.49
N ASP A 15 2.04 7.50 -12.39
CA ASP A 15 3.35 8.16 -12.37
C ASP A 15 4.12 7.77 -11.10
N SER A 16 5.26 8.40 -10.86
CA SER A 16 6.12 8.10 -9.71
C SER A 16 5.79 8.93 -8.46
N THR A 17 4.63 9.55 -8.42
CA THR A 17 4.17 10.28 -7.23
C THR A 17 3.55 9.29 -6.23
N ALA A 18 3.94 9.37 -4.96
CA ALA A 18 3.35 8.56 -3.92
C ALA A 18 1.87 8.92 -3.73
N ALA A 19 1.04 7.91 -3.56
CA ALA A 19 -0.40 8.10 -3.42
C ALA A 19 -0.96 7.16 -2.36
N SER A 20 -2.04 7.59 -1.71
CA SER A 20 -2.71 6.78 -0.69
C SER A 20 -3.36 5.55 -1.32
N LEU A 21 -3.09 4.39 -0.75
CA LEU A 21 -3.75 3.14 -1.11
C LEU A 21 -4.96 2.89 -0.22
N TYR A 22 -4.87 3.28 1.05
CA TYR A 22 -5.92 3.05 2.03
C TYR A 22 -5.81 4.05 3.17
N SER A 23 -6.96 4.47 3.66
CA SER A 23 -7.10 5.25 4.89
C SER A 23 -8.35 4.75 5.63
N PRO A 24 -8.26 4.53 6.95
CA PRO A 24 -9.44 4.09 7.70
C PRO A 24 -10.53 5.16 7.71
N GLY A 25 -11.78 4.72 7.71
CA GLY A 25 -12.89 5.62 7.95
C GLY A 25 -12.91 6.09 9.41
N ALA A 26 -13.72 7.13 9.68
CA ALA A 26 -13.88 7.63 11.04
C ALA A 26 -14.41 6.51 11.95
N GLY A 27 -13.76 6.30 13.10
CA GLY A 27 -14.14 5.28 14.06
C GLY A 27 -13.79 3.85 13.66
N VAL A 28 -13.06 3.66 12.56
CA VAL A 28 -12.67 2.33 12.06
C VAL A 28 -11.28 2.00 12.53
N THR A 29 -11.09 0.77 13.01
CA THR A 29 -9.77 0.18 13.21
C THR A 29 -9.53 -0.84 12.09
N ALA A 30 -8.42 -0.70 11.39
CA ALA A 30 -8.06 -1.58 10.29
C ALA A 30 -6.79 -2.35 10.60
N ILE A 31 -6.73 -3.59 10.11
CA ILE A 31 -5.53 -4.40 10.13
C ILE A 31 -5.25 -4.83 8.70
N ILE A 32 -4.16 -4.31 8.13
CA ILE A 32 -3.72 -4.70 6.78
C ILE A 32 -2.85 -5.94 6.95
N LYS A 33 -3.27 -7.06 6.38
CA LYS A 33 -2.62 -8.36 6.56
C LYS A 33 -1.73 -8.71 5.39
N THR A 34 -2.09 -8.32 4.18
CA THR A 34 -1.37 -8.72 2.97
C THR A 34 -1.42 -7.62 1.94
N LEU A 35 -0.26 -7.35 1.33
CA LEU A 35 -0.14 -6.51 0.14
C LEU A 35 0.32 -7.37 -1.01
N PHE A 36 -0.41 -7.31 -2.12
CA PHE A 36 0.03 -7.89 -3.39
C PHE A 36 0.50 -6.77 -4.29
N ILE A 37 1.69 -6.91 -4.85
CA ILE A 37 2.23 -5.96 -5.82
C ILE A 37 2.56 -6.74 -7.08
N VAL A 38 1.88 -6.41 -8.18
CA VAL A 38 2.06 -7.07 -9.47
C VAL A 38 2.74 -6.13 -10.43
N ASN A 39 3.87 -6.56 -11.00
CA ASN A 39 4.52 -5.86 -12.09
C ASN A 39 4.02 -6.46 -13.41
N THR A 40 3.17 -5.71 -14.12
CA THR A 40 2.61 -6.15 -15.39
C THR A 40 3.45 -5.69 -16.59
N SER A 41 4.58 -5.05 -16.35
CA SER A 41 5.45 -4.57 -17.42
C SER A 41 6.54 -5.59 -17.77
N THR A 42 7.25 -5.32 -18.85
CA THR A 42 8.36 -6.14 -19.31
C THR A 42 9.71 -5.68 -18.77
N SER A 43 9.71 -4.74 -17.81
CA SER A 43 10.93 -4.19 -17.20
C SER A 43 10.86 -4.35 -15.69
N ASP A 44 12.04 -4.49 -15.06
CA ASP A 44 12.12 -4.49 -13.60
C ASP A 44 11.79 -3.09 -13.07
N VAL A 45 11.06 -3.04 -11.97
CA VAL A 45 10.56 -1.80 -11.36
C VAL A 45 10.84 -1.86 -9.87
N THR A 46 10.95 -0.72 -9.21
CA THR A 46 11.05 -0.67 -7.75
C THR A 46 9.81 0.00 -7.15
N PHE A 47 9.49 -0.37 -5.92
CA PHE A 47 8.36 0.24 -5.21
C PHE A 47 8.75 0.65 -3.80
N ARG A 48 7.94 1.55 -3.23
CA ARG A 48 8.01 1.99 -1.85
C ARG A 48 6.64 1.88 -1.22
N VAL A 49 6.60 1.62 0.08
CA VAL A 49 5.38 1.64 0.87
C VAL A 49 5.61 2.55 2.07
N PHE A 50 4.66 3.45 2.32
CA PHE A 50 4.72 4.40 3.41
C PHE A 50 3.51 4.21 4.33
N MET A 51 3.71 4.42 5.61
CA MET A 51 2.61 4.46 6.55
C MET A 51 2.76 5.70 7.43
N ASP A 52 1.94 6.71 7.16
CA ASP A 52 1.83 7.90 8.00
C ASP A 52 0.55 7.76 8.80
N ASP A 53 0.70 7.56 10.11
CA ASP A 53 -0.43 7.24 10.99
C ASP A 53 -1.38 8.42 11.20
N ASP A 54 -0.96 9.63 10.90
CA ASP A 54 -1.77 10.83 11.16
C ASP A 54 -1.72 11.88 10.04
N GLY A 55 -1.27 11.52 8.85
CA GLY A 55 -1.14 12.51 7.79
C GLY A 55 -0.82 11.93 6.42
N THR A 56 -0.19 12.78 5.59
CA THR A 56 0.11 12.49 4.19
C THR A 56 1.59 12.71 3.86
N THR A 57 2.48 12.54 4.84
CA THR A 57 3.93 12.62 4.62
C THR A 57 4.41 11.26 4.10
N TYR A 58 4.91 11.24 2.87
CA TYR A 58 5.37 10.01 2.21
C TYR A 58 6.83 10.18 1.81
N ASP A 59 7.72 9.94 2.76
CA ASP A 59 9.17 10.08 2.59
C ASP A 59 9.90 9.05 3.45
N GLU A 60 11.20 9.24 3.63
CA GLU A 60 12.02 8.31 4.41
C GLU A 60 11.56 8.18 5.86
N THR A 61 10.86 9.19 6.42
CA THR A 61 10.43 9.16 7.82
C THR A 61 9.20 8.28 8.04
N THR A 62 8.45 7.96 6.98
CA THR A 62 7.25 7.12 7.06
C THR A 62 7.38 5.84 6.26
N ALA A 63 8.51 5.61 5.60
CA ALA A 63 8.71 4.44 4.75
C ALA A 63 8.79 3.16 5.58
N ILE A 64 8.09 2.12 5.12
CA ILE A 64 8.20 0.76 5.67
C ILE A 64 8.82 -0.20 4.65
N PHE A 65 8.75 0.12 3.36
CA PHE A 65 9.49 -0.56 2.29
C PHE A 65 10.06 0.51 1.37
N TRP A 66 11.35 0.39 1.03
CA TRP A 66 12.07 1.41 0.28
C TRP A 66 12.83 0.78 -0.89
N ASP A 67 12.46 1.18 -2.11
CA ASP A 67 13.11 0.76 -3.36
C ASP A 67 13.28 -0.76 -3.46
N VAL A 68 12.21 -1.48 -3.13
CA VAL A 68 12.19 -2.93 -3.25
C VAL A 68 12.02 -3.31 -4.73
N PRO A 69 12.93 -4.12 -5.29
CA PRO A 69 12.80 -4.50 -6.70
C PRO A 69 11.71 -5.53 -6.90
N ILE A 70 10.98 -5.37 -8.00
CA ILE A 70 10.01 -6.37 -8.46
C ILE A 70 10.29 -6.65 -9.94
N LEU A 71 10.60 -7.90 -10.24
CA LEU A 71 10.99 -8.32 -11.58
C LEU A 71 9.82 -8.20 -12.55
N ALA A 72 10.17 -8.05 -13.84
CA ALA A 72 9.19 -7.99 -14.92
C ALA A 72 8.22 -9.17 -14.83
N ASN A 73 6.92 -8.90 -15.01
CA ASN A 73 5.88 -9.92 -15.05
C ASN A 73 5.80 -10.78 -13.77
N SER A 74 6.17 -10.21 -12.62
CA SER A 74 6.21 -10.93 -11.34
C SER A 74 5.26 -10.32 -10.33
N THR A 75 4.95 -11.09 -9.29
CA THR A 75 4.15 -10.65 -8.15
C THR A 75 4.97 -10.79 -6.87
N VAL A 76 4.93 -9.76 -6.04
CA VAL A 76 5.47 -9.79 -4.68
C VAL A 76 4.29 -9.80 -3.71
N GLU A 77 4.32 -10.71 -2.75
CA GLU A 77 3.35 -10.76 -1.67
C GLU A 77 4.05 -10.38 -0.37
N LEU A 78 3.54 -9.35 0.29
CA LEU A 78 4.05 -8.90 1.58
C LEU A 78 3.02 -9.24 2.65
N SER A 79 3.35 -10.22 3.49
CA SER A 79 2.54 -10.57 4.64
C SER A 79 3.05 -9.80 5.84
N SER A 80 2.18 -8.99 6.44
CA SER A 80 2.55 -8.14 7.54
C SER A 80 1.34 -7.92 8.45
N PHE A 81 1.55 -7.16 9.52
CA PHE A 81 0.50 -6.82 10.46
C PHE A 81 0.57 -5.31 10.68
N LEU A 82 -0.17 -4.57 9.87
CA LEU A 82 -0.17 -3.11 9.90
C LEU A 82 -1.51 -2.64 10.43
N ALA A 83 -1.52 -2.10 11.64
CA ALA A 83 -2.74 -1.65 12.29
C ALA A 83 -2.89 -0.13 12.15
N MET A 84 -4.09 0.32 11.83
CA MET A 84 -4.41 1.73 11.66
C MET A 84 -5.79 2.03 12.25
N ASN A 85 -5.92 3.13 12.96
CA ASN A 85 -7.22 3.55 13.50
C ASN A 85 -7.45 5.06 13.42
N ASN A 86 -6.64 5.78 12.67
CA ASN A 86 -6.77 7.23 12.53
C ASN A 86 -7.23 7.57 11.11
N SER A 87 -8.37 8.24 10.99
CA SER A 87 -8.94 8.60 9.69
C SER A 87 -8.10 9.63 8.92
N SER A 88 -7.14 10.27 9.57
CA SER A 88 -6.17 11.13 8.91
C SER A 88 -4.93 10.37 8.45
N GLY A 89 -4.77 9.11 8.87
CA GLY A 89 -3.63 8.28 8.49
C GLY A 89 -3.78 7.65 7.13
N ASN A 90 -2.64 7.32 6.51
CA ASN A 90 -2.62 6.75 5.17
C ASN A 90 -1.57 5.66 5.04
N LEU A 91 -1.97 4.56 4.41
CA LEU A 91 -1.04 3.60 3.83
C LEU A 91 -0.86 4.00 2.37
N ALA A 92 0.35 4.40 2.00
CA ALA A 92 0.63 4.95 0.68
C ALA A 92 1.67 4.11 -0.04
N VAL A 93 1.67 4.20 -1.36
CA VAL A 93 2.56 3.43 -2.24
C VAL A 93 3.15 4.31 -3.32
N ARG A 94 4.30 3.89 -3.85
CA ARG A 94 4.98 4.56 -4.94
C ARG A 94 5.65 3.54 -5.84
N THR A 95 5.57 3.78 -7.13
CA THR A 95 6.35 3.08 -8.16
C THR A 95 7.39 4.02 -8.75
N ASN A 96 8.55 3.50 -9.20
CA ASN A 96 9.50 4.34 -9.93
C ASN A 96 9.13 4.48 -11.42
N THR A 97 8.18 3.69 -11.90
CA THR A 97 7.72 3.73 -13.30
C THR A 97 6.21 3.66 -13.32
N GLY A 98 5.57 4.67 -13.89
CA GLY A 98 4.11 4.76 -13.95
C GLY A 98 3.49 3.65 -14.80
N SER A 99 2.25 3.29 -14.50
CA SER A 99 1.45 2.30 -15.22
C SER A 99 2.13 0.94 -15.32
N SER A 100 2.89 0.55 -14.30
CA SER A 100 3.64 -0.71 -14.27
C SER A 100 3.18 -1.64 -13.15
N LEU A 101 2.83 -1.09 -12.00
CA LEU A 101 2.49 -1.86 -10.81
C LEU A 101 1.04 -1.68 -10.41
N THR A 102 0.44 -2.79 -9.96
CA THR A 102 -0.87 -2.75 -9.29
C THR A 102 -0.66 -3.20 -7.84
N PHE A 103 -1.08 -2.35 -6.92
CA PHE A 103 -1.03 -2.62 -5.48
C PHE A 103 -2.42 -3.00 -5.00
N THR A 104 -2.53 -4.07 -4.23
CA THR A 104 -3.80 -4.48 -3.63
C THR A 104 -3.57 -4.81 -2.16
N ALA A 105 -4.38 -4.23 -1.28
CA ALA A 105 -4.31 -4.46 0.16
C ALA A 105 -5.52 -5.27 0.62
N PHE A 106 -5.26 -6.30 1.40
CA PHE A 106 -6.29 -7.12 2.04
C PHE A 106 -6.09 -7.09 3.56
N GLY A 107 -7.19 -7.15 4.27
CA GLY A 107 -7.15 -7.19 5.72
C GLY A 107 -8.53 -7.18 6.32
N ALA A 108 -8.68 -6.52 7.46
CA ALA A 108 -9.93 -6.50 8.20
C ALA A 108 -10.18 -5.13 8.80
N GLU A 109 -11.45 -4.81 8.96
CA GLU A 109 -11.91 -3.60 9.65
C GLU A 109 -12.88 -3.96 10.77
N VAL A 110 -12.79 -3.21 11.85
CA VAL A 110 -13.73 -3.31 12.97
C VAL A 110 -14.36 -1.98 13.24
#